data_05ffe91a4c0ef4d7d2e7100d82f07578
#
_entry.id   05ffe91a4c0ef4d7d2e7100d82f07578
#
_cell.length_a   1.000
_cell.length_b   1.000
_cell.length_c   1.000
_cell.angle_alpha   90.00
_cell.angle_beta   90.00
_cell.angle_gamma   90.00
#
_symmetry.space_group_name_H-M   'P 1'
#
loop_
_entity.id
_entity.type
_entity.pdbx_description
1 polymer ?
#
loop_
_entity_poly.entity_id
_entity_poly.type
_entity_poly.pdbx_seq_one_letter_code
_entity_poly.pdbx_strand_id
1 'polypeptide(L)'
;ALVAVAVEHGVPLTARGSGTGLSGACIPQPDGVLVSFDRMAAILELDLDNHVARVQPGVTLAQLDEATAAVGLVYPVFPGENSASLGGNVATNAGGMRAVRYGVTRHQVLGLTAVLGTGEVIKTGGKFVKATSGYDLTQLIIGSEGTLALATEATLRLHPRLTHGATVLIPFPGLDEVA
;
A
#
# COMPACT_ATOMS: atom_id res chain seq x y z
N ALA A 1 6.92 18.02 -10.53
CA ALA A 1 6.80 19.46 -10.25
C ALA A 1 7.01 19.75 -8.75
N LEU A 2 6.10 19.31 -7.83
CA LEU A 2 6.17 19.65 -6.39
C LEU A 2 7.53 19.31 -5.75
N VAL A 3 8.02 18.07 -5.93
CA VAL A 3 9.31 17.64 -5.36
C VAL A 3 10.46 18.48 -5.89
N ALA A 4 10.48 18.81 -7.19
CA ALA A 4 11.52 19.65 -7.77
C ALA A 4 11.56 21.06 -7.15
N VAL A 5 10.39 21.68 -6.94
CA VAL A 5 10.28 22.99 -6.26
C VAL A 5 10.75 22.88 -4.80
N ALA A 6 10.35 21.82 -4.10
CA ALA A 6 10.78 21.61 -2.71
C ALA A 6 12.31 21.45 -2.60
N VAL A 7 12.92 20.71 -3.52
CA VAL A 7 14.40 20.57 -3.60
C VAL A 7 15.06 21.91 -3.88
N GLU A 8 14.57 22.67 -4.85
CA GLU A 8 15.10 23.99 -5.22
C GLU A 8 15.11 24.96 -4.03
N HIS A 9 14.06 24.91 -3.19
CA HIS A 9 13.91 25.82 -2.04
C HIS A 9 14.34 25.20 -0.70
N GLY A 10 14.83 23.97 -0.67
CA GLY A 10 15.26 23.28 0.54
C GLY A 10 14.12 23.01 1.53
N VAL A 11 12.87 22.86 1.04
CA VAL A 11 11.67 22.67 1.86
C VAL A 11 11.43 21.17 2.10
N PRO A 12 11.36 20.70 3.35
CA PRO A 12 11.04 19.30 3.66
C PRO A 12 9.62 18.93 3.20
N LEU A 13 9.45 17.75 2.62
CA LEU A 13 8.15 17.19 2.27
C LEU A 13 7.82 16.01 3.18
N THR A 14 6.60 16.01 3.70
CA THR A 14 6.04 14.87 4.45
C THR A 14 4.82 14.35 3.72
N ALA A 15 4.84 13.07 3.36
CA ALA A 15 3.72 12.41 2.69
C ALA A 15 2.64 12.04 3.70
N ARG A 16 1.37 12.23 3.36
CA ARG A 16 0.23 11.75 4.14
C ARG A 16 -0.79 11.05 3.22
N GLY A 17 -1.07 9.80 3.54
CA GLY A 17 -2.25 9.08 3.04
C GLY A 17 -3.48 9.40 3.89
N SER A 18 -4.19 8.38 4.39
CA SER A 18 -5.35 8.59 5.29
C SER A 18 -4.97 9.00 6.72
N GLY A 19 -3.68 8.99 7.09
CA GLY A 19 -3.22 9.37 8.42
C GLY A 19 -3.55 8.37 9.54
N THR A 20 -3.88 7.13 9.21
CA THR A 20 -4.27 6.08 10.18
C THR A 20 -3.09 5.38 10.84
N GLY A 21 -1.86 5.64 10.40
CA GLY A 21 -0.64 5.05 10.95
C GLY A 21 -0.32 5.55 12.36
N LEU A 22 0.23 4.68 13.20
CA LEU A 22 0.52 4.96 14.61
C LEU A 22 1.97 5.39 14.86
N SER A 23 2.86 5.29 13.85
CA SER A 23 4.29 5.63 13.98
C SER A 23 4.60 7.13 13.94
N GLY A 24 3.62 7.96 13.52
CA GLY A 24 3.83 9.41 13.39
C GLY A 24 4.55 9.85 12.10
N ALA A 25 4.80 8.95 11.15
CA ALA A 25 5.52 9.26 9.91
C ALA A 25 4.86 10.36 9.05
N CYS A 26 3.56 10.61 9.22
CA CYS A 26 2.83 11.68 8.53
C CYS A 26 2.84 13.04 9.26
N ILE A 27 3.55 13.16 10.37
CA ILE A 27 3.70 14.43 11.10
C ILE A 27 4.76 15.26 10.36
N PRO A 28 4.41 16.46 9.84
CA PRO A 28 5.37 17.26 9.08
C PRO A 28 6.46 17.85 9.97
N GLN A 29 7.64 18.04 9.40
CA GLN A 29 8.70 18.82 10.03
C GLN A 29 8.26 20.30 10.16
N PRO A 30 8.77 21.03 11.17
CA PRO A 30 8.63 22.48 11.19
C PRO A 30 9.10 23.07 9.86
N ASP A 31 8.37 24.05 9.35
CA ASP A 31 8.65 24.70 8.05
C ASP A 31 8.58 23.78 6.81
N GLY A 32 8.09 22.55 6.98
CA GLY A 32 7.86 21.60 5.91
C GLY A 32 6.46 21.68 5.30
N VAL A 33 6.30 21.02 4.16
CA VAL A 33 5.01 20.90 3.45
C VAL A 33 4.44 19.50 3.60
N LEU A 34 3.19 19.40 4.08
CA LEU A 34 2.44 18.16 4.10
C LEU A 34 1.80 17.91 2.74
N VAL A 35 2.16 16.78 2.12
CA VAL A 35 1.64 16.36 0.80
C VAL A 35 0.53 15.34 1.02
N SER A 36 -0.74 15.77 0.86
CA SER A 36 -1.89 14.85 0.90
C SER A 36 -2.10 14.19 -0.45
N PHE A 37 -2.32 12.87 -0.41
CA PHE A 37 -2.68 12.07 -1.56
C PHE A 37 -4.20 11.81 -1.69
N ASP A 38 -5.04 12.43 -0.87
CA ASP A 38 -6.50 12.22 -0.84
C ASP A 38 -7.16 12.43 -2.22
N ARG A 39 -6.60 13.31 -3.04
CA ARG A 39 -7.11 13.60 -4.40
C ARG A 39 -6.58 12.66 -5.48
N MET A 40 -5.64 11.80 -5.17
CA MET A 40 -5.12 10.74 -6.05
C MET A 40 -5.76 9.41 -5.65
N ALA A 41 -7.07 9.26 -5.85
CA ALA A 41 -7.88 8.15 -5.35
C ALA A 41 -8.61 7.38 -6.47
N ALA A 42 -8.01 7.28 -7.65
CA ALA A 42 -8.57 6.52 -8.75
C ALA A 42 -8.07 5.07 -8.77
N ILE A 43 -8.98 4.12 -8.98
CA ILE A 43 -8.66 2.77 -9.45
C ILE A 43 -8.47 2.90 -10.96
N LEU A 44 -7.22 2.82 -11.41
CA LEU A 44 -6.84 3.07 -12.80
C LEU A 44 -7.15 1.88 -13.71
N GLU A 45 -7.12 0.67 -13.16
CA GLU A 45 -7.33 -0.57 -13.90
C GLU A 45 -7.69 -1.72 -12.95
N LEU A 46 -8.63 -2.57 -13.39
CA LEU A 46 -8.87 -3.91 -12.85
C LEU A 46 -8.67 -4.91 -13.99
N ASP A 47 -7.55 -5.61 -13.96
CA ASP A 47 -7.17 -6.63 -14.94
C ASP A 47 -7.59 -8.00 -14.39
N LEU A 48 -8.73 -8.49 -14.90
CA LEU A 48 -9.34 -9.71 -14.39
C LEU A 48 -8.59 -10.97 -14.86
N ASP A 49 -7.98 -10.92 -16.04
CA ASP A 49 -7.24 -12.05 -16.59
C ASP A 49 -5.94 -12.31 -15.81
N ASN A 50 -5.29 -11.26 -15.36
CA ASN A 50 -4.05 -11.34 -14.60
C ASN A 50 -4.25 -11.22 -13.08
N HIS A 51 -5.48 -11.02 -12.61
CA HIS A 51 -5.82 -10.74 -11.21
C HIS A 51 -4.98 -9.60 -10.63
N VAL A 52 -4.98 -8.47 -11.30
CA VAL A 52 -4.18 -7.29 -10.93
C VAL A 52 -5.08 -6.05 -10.86
N ALA A 53 -4.84 -5.21 -9.86
CA ALA A 53 -5.36 -3.85 -9.82
C ALA A 53 -4.21 -2.84 -9.95
N ARG A 54 -4.41 -1.76 -10.71
CA ARG A 54 -3.53 -0.60 -10.70
C ARG A 54 -4.28 0.57 -10.10
N VAL A 55 -3.72 1.13 -9.03
CA VAL A 55 -4.41 2.12 -8.19
C VAL A 55 -3.51 3.31 -7.87
N GLN A 56 -4.13 4.45 -7.59
CA GLN A 56 -3.49 5.61 -7.03
C GLN A 56 -3.36 5.51 -5.49
N PRO A 57 -2.43 6.21 -4.86
CA PRO A 57 -2.08 6.03 -3.44
C PRO A 57 -3.20 6.43 -2.47
N GLY A 58 -4.10 7.32 -2.84
CA GLY A 58 -5.24 7.74 -2.02
C GLY A 58 -6.43 6.79 -2.04
N VAL A 59 -6.44 5.76 -2.89
CA VAL A 59 -7.48 4.72 -2.85
C VAL A 59 -7.47 4.06 -1.49
N THR A 60 -8.64 3.96 -0.84
CA THR A 60 -8.77 3.27 0.45
C THR A 60 -8.99 1.78 0.27
N LEU A 61 -8.71 1.00 1.33
CA LEU A 61 -9.00 -0.43 1.34
C LEU A 61 -10.48 -0.72 1.13
N ALA A 62 -11.39 0.12 1.69
CA ALA A 62 -12.83 0.00 1.48
C ALA A 62 -13.20 0.16 -0.01
N GLN A 63 -12.69 1.20 -0.66
CA GLN A 63 -12.96 1.44 -2.09
C GLN A 63 -12.43 0.30 -2.98
N LEU A 64 -11.22 -0.19 -2.68
CA LEU A 64 -10.65 -1.32 -3.43
C LEU A 64 -11.44 -2.61 -3.18
N ASP A 65 -11.84 -2.87 -1.93
CA ASP A 65 -12.63 -4.07 -1.59
C ASP A 65 -14.00 -4.07 -2.29
N GLU A 66 -14.69 -2.93 -2.32
CA GLU A 66 -15.95 -2.77 -3.05
C GLU A 66 -15.79 -3.08 -4.54
N ALA A 67 -14.80 -2.47 -5.18
CA ALA A 67 -14.55 -2.66 -6.61
C ALA A 67 -14.14 -4.10 -6.95
N THR A 68 -13.29 -4.72 -6.13
CA THR A 68 -12.82 -6.09 -6.37
C THR A 68 -13.87 -7.15 -6.01
N ALA A 69 -14.72 -6.89 -5.01
CA ALA A 69 -15.83 -7.78 -4.64
C ALA A 69 -16.83 -7.95 -5.78
N ALA A 70 -17.12 -6.87 -6.50
CA ALA A 70 -18.04 -6.89 -7.65
C ALA A 70 -17.59 -7.86 -8.77
N VAL A 71 -16.30 -8.22 -8.82
CA VAL A 71 -15.70 -9.10 -9.82
C VAL A 71 -15.15 -10.41 -9.23
N GLY A 72 -15.52 -10.74 -7.99
CA GLY A 72 -15.12 -11.99 -7.33
C GLY A 72 -13.65 -12.05 -6.91
N LEU A 73 -12.98 -10.91 -6.78
CA LEU A 73 -11.59 -10.79 -6.36
C LEU A 73 -11.47 -10.11 -4.98
N VAL A 74 -10.29 -10.18 -4.40
CA VAL A 74 -9.96 -9.51 -3.13
C VAL A 74 -8.48 -9.11 -3.09
N TYR A 75 -8.21 -7.92 -2.55
CA TYR A 75 -6.90 -7.54 -2.06
C TYR A 75 -6.77 -8.03 -0.61
N PRO A 76 -5.83 -8.95 -0.28
CA PRO A 76 -5.92 -9.69 0.98
C PRO A 76 -5.36 -8.96 2.20
N VAL A 77 -4.61 -7.87 2.02
CA VAL A 77 -4.02 -7.13 3.14
C VAL A 77 -5.11 -6.34 3.88
N PHE A 78 -5.23 -6.60 5.18
CA PHE A 78 -6.20 -5.93 6.03
C PHE A 78 -5.57 -5.60 7.39
N PRO A 79 -5.06 -4.37 7.56
CA PRO A 79 -4.40 -3.93 8.80
C PRO A 79 -5.38 -3.61 9.95
N GLY A 80 -6.67 -3.82 9.77
CA GLY A 80 -7.69 -3.55 10.78
C GLY A 80 -8.44 -2.22 10.57
N GLU A 81 -8.05 -1.43 9.57
CA GLU A 81 -8.65 -0.12 9.27
C GLU A 81 -8.99 0.01 7.79
N ASN A 82 -10.27 0.04 7.47
CA ASN A 82 -10.75 0.10 6.08
C ASN A 82 -10.56 1.46 5.40
N SER A 83 -10.43 2.53 6.18
CA SER A 83 -10.16 3.87 5.67
C SER A 83 -8.67 4.08 5.34
N ALA A 84 -7.81 3.10 5.66
CA ALA A 84 -6.39 3.16 5.33
C ALA A 84 -6.18 3.25 3.80
N SER A 85 -5.33 4.18 3.38
CA SER A 85 -4.98 4.36 1.97
C SER A 85 -3.93 3.38 1.49
N LEU A 86 -3.99 2.98 0.22
CA LEU A 86 -3.04 2.05 -0.39
C LEU A 86 -1.61 2.61 -0.37
N GLY A 87 -1.43 3.92 -0.60
CA GLY A 87 -0.12 4.58 -0.49
C GLY A 87 0.44 4.52 0.93
N GLY A 88 -0.40 4.67 1.96
CA GLY A 88 -0.03 4.47 3.36
C GLY A 88 0.39 3.04 3.64
N ASN A 89 -0.37 2.05 3.15
CA ASN A 89 -0.01 0.63 3.28
C ASN A 89 1.34 0.31 2.61
N VAL A 90 1.60 0.86 1.43
CA VAL A 90 2.89 0.73 0.74
C VAL A 90 4.00 1.37 1.58
N ALA A 91 3.81 2.59 2.03
CA ALA A 91 4.82 3.34 2.78
C ALA A 91 5.23 2.64 4.09
N THR A 92 4.27 2.07 4.81
CA THR A 92 4.52 1.41 6.11
C THR A 92 4.72 -0.11 5.99
N ASN A 93 4.59 -0.68 4.78
CA ASN A 93 4.53 -2.13 4.57
C ASN A 93 3.48 -2.78 5.49
N ALA A 94 2.27 -2.23 5.50
CA ALA A 94 1.21 -2.63 6.42
C ALA A 94 0.91 -4.13 6.32
N GLY A 95 0.70 -4.74 7.49
CA GLY A 95 0.30 -6.13 7.65
C GLY A 95 -1.16 -6.26 8.04
N GLY A 96 -1.45 -7.16 8.97
CA GLY A 96 -2.77 -7.32 9.57
C GLY A 96 -3.16 -8.78 9.80
N MET A 97 -4.42 -8.99 10.14
CA MET A 97 -4.94 -10.28 10.59
C MET A 97 -4.78 -11.44 9.59
N ARG A 98 -4.71 -11.13 8.29
CA ARG A 98 -4.54 -12.14 7.23
C ARG A 98 -3.08 -12.37 6.81
N ALA A 99 -2.13 -11.70 7.49
CA ALA A 99 -0.73 -11.70 7.08
C ALA A 99 -0.05 -13.07 7.20
N VAL A 100 -0.47 -13.92 8.14
CA VAL A 100 0.06 -15.29 8.27
C VAL A 100 -0.18 -16.10 6.99
N ARG A 101 -1.32 -15.90 6.31
CA ARG A 101 -1.65 -16.63 5.08
C ARG A 101 -1.12 -15.92 3.83
N TYR A 102 -1.30 -14.61 3.74
CA TYR A 102 -1.09 -13.86 2.50
C TYR A 102 0.17 -12.99 2.52
N GLY A 103 0.80 -12.86 3.67
CA GLY A 103 1.89 -11.92 3.85
C GLY A 103 1.39 -10.50 4.08
N VAL A 104 2.32 -9.57 4.10
CA VAL A 104 2.09 -8.13 4.26
C VAL A 104 2.05 -7.44 2.91
N THR A 105 1.90 -6.12 2.87
CA THR A 105 1.78 -5.31 1.65
C THR A 105 2.83 -5.64 0.58
N ARG A 106 4.11 -5.80 0.97
CA ARG A 106 5.19 -6.10 0.01
C ARG A 106 4.98 -7.37 -0.82
N HIS A 107 4.26 -8.35 -0.29
CA HIS A 107 3.99 -9.61 -1.00
C HIS A 107 2.86 -9.46 -2.02
N GLN A 108 2.12 -8.36 -1.97
CA GLN A 108 0.97 -8.09 -2.84
C GLN A 108 1.25 -6.97 -3.84
N VAL A 109 2.32 -6.21 -3.69
CA VAL A 109 2.71 -5.15 -4.62
C VAL A 109 3.67 -5.70 -5.67
N LEU A 110 3.24 -5.66 -6.92
CA LEU A 110 4.01 -6.15 -8.07
C LEU A 110 4.85 -5.07 -8.73
N GLY A 111 4.50 -3.80 -8.53
CA GLY A 111 5.22 -2.66 -9.10
C GLY A 111 4.71 -1.33 -8.60
N LEU A 112 5.51 -0.29 -8.77
CA LEU A 112 5.20 1.07 -8.37
C LEU A 112 5.56 2.06 -9.49
N THR A 113 4.78 3.13 -9.58
CA THR A 113 5.25 4.40 -10.13
C THR A 113 5.54 5.31 -8.95
N ALA A 114 6.76 5.84 -8.87
CA ALA A 114 7.19 6.62 -7.71
C ALA A 114 8.04 7.83 -8.12
N VAL A 115 8.01 8.87 -7.29
CA VAL A 115 8.82 10.08 -7.44
C VAL A 115 9.94 10.04 -6.41
N LEU A 116 11.18 10.05 -6.88
CA LEU A 116 12.37 10.09 -6.02
C LEU A 116 12.56 11.48 -5.39
N GLY A 117 13.40 11.56 -4.36
CA GLY A 117 13.81 12.83 -3.75
C GLY A 117 14.51 13.79 -4.71
N THR A 118 15.02 13.32 -5.85
CA THR A 118 15.55 14.13 -6.95
C THR A 118 14.49 14.76 -7.83
N GLY A 119 13.21 14.35 -7.68
CA GLY A 119 12.11 14.74 -8.56
C GLY A 119 11.92 13.85 -9.79
N GLU A 120 12.80 12.88 -10.01
CA GLU A 120 12.64 11.89 -11.08
C GLU A 120 11.47 10.96 -10.81
N VAL A 121 10.76 10.60 -11.89
CA VAL A 121 9.69 9.60 -11.84
C VAL A 121 10.26 8.27 -12.33
N ILE A 122 10.17 7.26 -11.49
CA ILE A 122 10.60 5.90 -11.84
C ILE A 122 9.41 4.95 -11.87
N LYS A 123 9.55 3.89 -12.68
CA LYS A 123 8.64 2.74 -12.66
C LYS A 123 9.43 1.50 -12.28
N THR A 124 8.90 0.74 -11.33
CA THR A 124 9.51 -0.49 -10.83
C THR A 124 8.53 -1.64 -10.95
N GLY A 125 9.03 -2.87 -11.17
CA GLY A 125 8.18 -4.04 -11.31
C GLY A 125 7.22 -3.97 -12.50
N GLY A 126 6.06 -4.62 -12.36
CA GLY A 126 5.04 -4.68 -13.41
C GLY A 126 3.98 -5.75 -13.11
N LYS A 127 3.14 -6.09 -14.11
CA LYS A 127 2.11 -7.14 -13.99
C LYS A 127 2.70 -8.56 -14.09
N PHE A 128 3.82 -8.81 -13.46
CA PHE A 128 4.49 -10.12 -13.48
C PHE A 128 5.00 -10.46 -12.08
N VAL A 129 4.98 -11.76 -11.76
CA VAL A 129 5.42 -12.28 -10.44
C VAL A 129 6.89 -12.69 -10.44
N LYS A 130 7.48 -12.93 -11.62
CA LYS A 130 8.87 -13.38 -11.73
C LYS A 130 9.71 -12.31 -12.40
N ALA A 131 10.66 -11.77 -11.64
CA ALA A 131 11.74 -10.92 -12.14
C ALA A 131 13.04 -11.39 -11.50
N THR A 132 14.03 -11.73 -12.32
CA THR A 132 15.30 -12.29 -11.85
C THR A 132 16.50 -11.41 -12.19
N SER A 133 16.26 -10.27 -12.82
CA SER A 133 17.32 -9.35 -13.27
C SER A 133 17.32 -8.07 -12.43
N GLY A 134 18.48 -7.70 -11.92
CA GLY A 134 18.70 -6.46 -11.21
C GLY A 134 18.20 -6.47 -9.76
N TYR A 135 18.24 -5.29 -9.14
CA TYR A 135 17.71 -5.08 -7.80
C TYR A 135 16.20 -4.88 -7.82
N ASP A 136 15.51 -5.39 -6.81
CA ASP A 136 14.07 -5.15 -6.63
C ASP A 136 13.84 -3.81 -5.92
N LEU A 137 13.76 -2.74 -6.70
CA LEU A 137 13.50 -1.40 -6.21
C LEU A 137 12.07 -1.26 -5.65
N THR A 138 11.11 -2.09 -6.13
CA THR A 138 9.77 -2.13 -5.58
C THR A 138 9.83 -2.49 -4.10
N GLN A 139 10.55 -3.57 -3.76
CA GLN A 139 10.69 -4.04 -2.39
C GLN A 139 11.52 -3.09 -1.51
N LEU A 140 12.45 -2.35 -2.09
CA LEU A 140 13.23 -1.34 -1.38
C LEU A 140 12.37 -0.15 -0.95
N ILE A 141 11.48 0.32 -1.83
CA ILE A 141 10.61 1.47 -1.57
C ILE A 141 9.50 1.13 -0.57
N ILE A 142 8.96 -0.09 -0.62
CA ILE A 142 7.91 -0.53 0.31
C ILE A 142 8.45 -0.58 1.74
N GLY A 143 7.79 0.12 2.65
CA GLY A 143 8.20 0.21 4.05
C GLY A 143 9.22 1.31 4.33
N SER A 144 9.51 2.18 3.34
CA SER A 144 10.42 3.32 3.53
C SER A 144 9.76 4.55 4.16
N GLU A 145 8.45 4.52 4.40
CA GLU A 145 7.67 5.62 4.98
C GLU A 145 7.84 6.97 4.25
N GLY A 146 8.07 6.91 2.91
CA GLY A 146 8.24 8.09 2.06
C GLY A 146 9.67 8.65 2.06
N THR A 147 10.61 8.04 2.78
CA THR A 147 12.01 8.54 2.87
C THR A 147 12.82 8.30 1.61
N LEU A 148 12.46 7.30 0.80
CA LEU A 148 13.14 6.98 -0.46
C LEU A 148 12.41 7.51 -1.68
N ALA A 149 11.08 7.44 -1.68
CA ALA A 149 10.24 7.88 -2.79
C ALA A 149 8.80 8.10 -2.36
N LEU A 150 8.08 8.91 -3.13
CA LEU A 150 6.63 9.08 -3.01
C LEU A 150 5.93 8.20 -4.06
N ALA A 151 5.23 7.15 -3.63
CA ALA A 151 4.47 6.30 -4.54
C ALA A 151 3.25 7.06 -5.09
N THR A 152 3.09 7.08 -6.41
CA THR A 152 1.98 7.73 -7.11
C THR A 152 1.04 6.74 -7.79
N GLU A 153 1.50 5.51 -8.04
CA GLU A 153 0.67 4.38 -8.47
C GLU A 153 1.24 3.10 -7.88
N ALA A 154 0.36 2.15 -7.58
CA ALA A 154 0.73 0.80 -7.19
C ALA A 154 0.02 -0.23 -8.09
N THR A 155 0.76 -1.25 -8.52
CA THR A 155 0.25 -2.44 -9.18
C THR A 155 0.13 -3.54 -8.13
N LEU A 156 -1.09 -3.98 -7.86
CA LEU A 156 -1.44 -4.87 -6.76
C LEU A 156 -1.86 -6.24 -7.28
N ARG A 157 -1.38 -7.30 -6.64
CA ARG A 157 -1.89 -8.65 -6.85
C ARG A 157 -3.23 -8.81 -6.14
N LEU A 158 -4.19 -9.35 -6.86
CA LEU A 158 -5.49 -9.76 -6.31
C LEU A 158 -5.57 -11.28 -6.22
N HIS A 159 -6.46 -11.75 -5.36
CA HIS A 159 -6.73 -13.17 -5.18
C HIS A 159 -8.21 -13.45 -5.42
N PRO A 160 -8.59 -14.68 -5.83
CA PRO A 160 -9.99 -15.08 -5.83
C PRO A 160 -10.61 -14.90 -4.44
N ARG A 161 -11.81 -14.29 -4.40
CA ARG A 161 -12.56 -14.11 -3.15
C ARG A 161 -13.14 -15.43 -2.73
N LEU A 162 -12.91 -15.81 -1.47
CA LEU A 162 -13.53 -17.01 -0.92
C LEU A 162 -15.03 -16.77 -0.75
N THR A 163 -15.84 -17.72 -1.22
CA THR A 163 -17.30 -17.65 -1.17
C THR A 163 -17.88 -18.01 0.20
N HIS A 164 -17.11 -18.72 1.01
CA HIS A 164 -17.53 -19.19 2.33
C HIS A 164 -16.45 -18.87 3.37
N GLY A 165 -16.89 -18.46 4.54
CA GLY A 165 -16.07 -18.26 5.73
C GLY A 165 -16.77 -18.80 6.96
N ALA A 166 -15.99 -19.27 7.93
CA ALA A 166 -16.48 -19.66 9.23
C ALA A 166 -15.60 -19.02 10.31
N THR A 167 -16.23 -18.61 11.40
CA THR A 167 -15.55 -18.15 12.60
C THR A 167 -15.78 -19.16 13.70
N VAL A 168 -14.70 -19.65 14.32
CA VAL A 168 -14.75 -20.56 15.45
C VAL A 168 -14.25 -19.80 16.69
N LEU A 169 -15.07 -19.75 17.72
CA LEU A 169 -14.71 -19.23 19.04
C LEU A 169 -14.51 -20.44 19.99
N ILE A 170 -13.30 -20.56 20.51
CA ILE A 170 -12.95 -21.61 21.47
C ILE A 170 -12.57 -20.92 22.78
N PRO A 171 -13.44 -20.95 23.81
CA PRO A 171 -13.12 -20.41 25.12
C PRO A 171 -12.19 -21.38 25.89
N PHE A 172 -11.19 -20.82 26.55
CA PHE A 172 -10.30 -21.53 27.46
C PHE A 172 -10.40 -20.94 28.86
N PRO A 173 -10.38 -21.74 29.91
CA PRO A 173 -10.45 -21.26 31.30
C PRO A 173 -9.15 -20.54 31.75
N GLY A 174 -8.02 -20.80 31.08
CA GLY A 174 -6.73 -20.19 31.39
C GLY A 174 -5.78 -20.15 30.21
N LEU A 175 -4.71 -19.37 30.33
CA LEU A 175 -3.71 -19.20 29.25
C LEU A 175 -2.87 -20.46 29.02
N ASP A 176 -2.70 -21.30 30.05
CA ASP A 176 -1.90 -22.53 29.96
C ASP A 176 -2.53 -23.60 29.07
N GLU A 177 -3.81 -23.44 28.72
CA GLU A 177 -4.56 -24.37 27.89
C GLU A 177 -4.62 -23.91 26.40
N VAL A 178 -4.04 -22.75 26.06
CA VAL A 178 -4.04 -22.19 24.72
C VAL A 178 -2.87 -22.68 23.86
N ALA A 179 -1.84 -23.26 24.48
CA ALA A 179 -0.59 -23.66 23.84
C ALA A 179 -0.66 -25.05 23.17
#